data_7cff4737d6f837f3cb3a59bdc03cf12c
#
_entry.id   7cff4737d6f837f3cb3a59bdc03cf12c
#
_cell.length_a   1.000
_cell.length_b   1.000
_cell.length_c   1.000
_cell.angle_alpha   90.00
_cell.angle_beta   90.00
_cell.angle_gamma   90.00
#
_symmetry.space_group_name_H-M   'P 1'
#
loop_
_entity.id
_entity.type
_entity.pdbx_description
1 polymer ?
#
loop_
_entity_poly.entity_id
_entity_poly.type
_entity_poly.pdbx_seq_one_letter_code
_entity_poly.pdbx_strand_id
1 'polypeptide(L)'
;MDINLLIDQLIAFAVNEKLLHPRDRAWAVNQLLTVLQLSDYTPSGFKGKTPPYPCEILKNICDWAAKQGLIAPDTVTMRDLFDTRLMGVFAGRPSAVTDEFFALHKKNPKAATDKFYHDARALDYIRTERVAKNLAWKTRTPYGRLDITVNMSKPEKDPKDIAAALKVKASAYPLCLLCKENEGYAGRVNHPARQNLRLVPLDLLKDGRPWYLQYSPYVYYNEHCIFLSDKHEPMKLTKKSFERLLNFVDFLPHYFIGSNADLPIVGGSILTHDHFQGGRYVFAMAKAPVETTFKMRKFPRVKAGVVKWPMSVIRLTGAKKDLIEAGDYILKKWRTYSDPKADILAKTGDTPHNTVTPIARRRGKAFELDLVLRNNRTTDEFPMGIFHPHAEVHHIKKENIGLIEVMGLAVLPARLAKELKDLEPLLVKKDIAAVRQSETLQKHAEWAEELLKKHTFTAKNAGDILRAEVGKVFAKVLEYAGVYKRTPQGKEAFARFIKKL
;
A
#
# COMPACT_ATOMS: atom_id res chain seq x y z
N MET A 1 37.81 0.48 -3.19
CA MET A 1 37.09 -0.74 -3.57
C MET A 1 37.34 -1.00 -5.04
N ASP A 2 37.69 -2.25 -5.42
CA ASP A 2 37.90 -2.62 -6.81
C ASP A 2 36.55 -2.75 -7.53
N ILE A 3 36.35 -1.96 -8.57
CA ILE A 3 35.09 -1.96 -9.33
C ILE A 3 34.91 -3.25 -10.12
N ASN A 4 35.98 -3.88 -10.59
CA ASN A 4 35.91 -5.16 -11.30
C ASN A 4 35.37 -6.27 -10.41
N LEU A 5 35.80 -6.30 -9.13
CA LEU A 5 35.27 -7.22 -8.13
C LEU A 5 33.76 -6.98 -7.89
N LEU A 6 33.30 -5.73 -7.81
CA LEU A 6 31.89 -5.39 -7.61
C LEU A 6 31.04 -5.77 -8.83
N ILE A 7 31.55 -5.60 -10.04
CA ILE A 7 30.90 -6.08 -11.29
C ILE A 7 30.74 -7.59 -11.24
N ASP A 8 31.80 -8.34 -10.91
CA ASP A 8 31.74 -9.81 -10.82
C ASP A 8 30.76 -10.28 -9.73
N GLN A 9 30.73 -9.63 -8.58
CA GLN A 9 29.77 -9.92 -7.52
C GLN A 9 28.32 -9.70 -7.98
N LEU A 10 28.05 -8.61 -8.69
CA LEU A 10 26.70 -8.30 -9.19
C LEU A 10 26.27 -9.29 -10.29
N ILE A 11 27.18 -9.65 -11.19
CA ILE A 11 26.95 -10.68 -12.21
C ILE A 11 26.70 -12.05 -11.56
N ALA A 12 27.52 -12.45 -10.57
CA ALA A 12 27.33 -13.71 -9.86
C ALA A 12 25.98 -13.74 -9.13
N PHE A 13 25.59 -12.63 -8.49
CA PHE A 13 24.29 -12.47 -7.87
C PHE A 13 23.16 -12.68 -8.90
N ALA A 14 23.20 -11.97 -10.02
CA ALA A 14 22.16 -12.05 -11.05
C ALA A 14 22.01 -13.47 -11.64
N VAL A 15 23.11 -14.21 -11.79
CA VAL A 15 23.08 -15.62 -12.24
C VAL A 15 22.48 -16.52 -11.16
N ASN A 16 22.87 -16.36 -9.89
CA ASN A 16 22.37 -17.17 -8.79
C ASN A 16 20.86 -16.97 -8.56
N GLU A 17 20.37 -15.74 -8.70
CA GLU A 17 18.94 -15.38 -8.58
C GLU A 17 18.14 -15.67 -9.87
N LYS A 18 18.79 -16.24 -10.91
CA LYS A 18 18.18 -16.58 -12.22
C LYS A 18 17.62 -15.36 -12.96
N LEU A 19 18.18 -14.18 -12.72
CA LEU A 19 17.91 -12.97 -13.49
C LEU A 19 18.75 -12.90 -14.76
N LEU A 20 19.88 -13.59 -14.78
CA LEU A 20 20.82 -13.64 -15.91
C LEU A 20 21.14 -15.08 -16.26
N HIS A 21 20.98 -15.43 -17.54
CA HIS A 21 21.45 -16.72 -18.03
C HIS A 21 22.98 -16.74 -18.07
N PRO A 22 23.68 -17.81 -17.65
CA PRO A 22 25.15 -17.87 -17.63
C PRO A 22 25.84 -17.52 -18.95
N ARG A 23 25.19 -17.81 -20.10
CA ARG A 23 25.68 -17.46 -21.43
C ARG A 23 25.74 -15.94 -21.68
N ASP A 24 24.91 -15.17 -21.00
CA ASP A 24 24.76 -13.73 -21.23
C ASP A 24 25.72 -12.88 -20.37
N ARG A 25 26.66 -13.53 -19.64
CA ARG A 25 27.60 -12.83 -18.73
C ARG A 25 28.38 -11.74 -19.43
N ALA A 26 29.00 -12.02 -20.57
CA ALA A 26 29.82 -11.05 -21.30
C ALA A 26 28.98 -9.84 -21.76
N TRP A 27 27.77 -10.10 -22.25
CA TRP A 27 26.83 -9.06 -22.64
C TRP A 27 26.47 -8.17 -21.42
N ALA A 28 26.15 -8.78 -20.30
CA ALA A 28 25.77 -8.02 -19.08
C ALA A 28 26.94 -7.20 -18.52
N VAL A 29 28.18 -7.74 -18.54
CA VAL A 29 29.39 -6.96 -18.20
C VAL A 29 29.47 -5.73 -19.08
N ASN A 30 29.37 -5.88 -20.41
CA ASN A 30 29.44 -4.75 -21.35
C ASN A 30 28.33 -3.70 -21.10
N GLN A 31 27.11 -4.13 -20.73
CA GLN A 31 26.06 -3.19 -20.34
C GLN A 31 26.40 -2.44 -19.03
N LEU A 32 26.95 -3.14 -18.04
CA LEU A 32 27.40 -2.49 -16.79
C LEU A 32 28.54 -1.52 -17.05
N LEU A 33 29.51 -1.85 -17.90
CA LEU A 33 30.58 -0.92 -18.30
C LEU A 33 30.00 0.37 -18.91
N THR A 34 28.98 0.25 -19.76
CA THR A 34 28.29 1.42 -20.32
C THR A 34 27.66 2.30 -19.22
N VAL A 35 26.98 1.69 -18.23
CA VAL A 35 26.38 2.43 -17.11
C VAL A 35 27.44 3.10 -16.23
N LEU A 36 28.56 2.41 -16.00
CA LEU A 36 29.68 2.84 -15.16
C LEU A 36 30.66 3.77 -15.92
N GLN A 37 30.43 4.00 -17.22
CA GLN A 37 31.33 4.79 -18.11
C GLN A 37 32.77 4.28 -18.09
N LEU A 38 32.91 2.95 -18.06
CA LEU A 38 34.21 2.28 -18.13
C LEU A 38 34.46 1.75 -19.55
N SER A 39 35.72 1.84 -20.02
CA SER A 39 36.18 1.30 -21.30
C SER A 39 36.92 -0.02 -21.17
N ASP A 40 37.26 -0.43 -19.94
CA ASP A 40 38.05 -1.63 -19.68
C ASP A 40 37.53 -2.39 -18.47
N TYR A 41 37.79 -3.70 -18.46
CA TYR A 41 37.36 -4.63 -17.41
C TYR A 41 38.33 -5.81 -17.32
N THR A 42 38.78 -6.08 -16.10
CA THR A 42 39.60 -7.24 -15.78
C THR A 42 38.82 -8.15 -14.81
N PRO A 43 38.50 -9.39 -15.21
CA PRO A 43 37.81 -10.33 -14.32
C PRO A 43 38.56 -10.51 -12.99
N SER A 44 37.88 -10.31 -11.86
CA SER A 44 38.49 -10.47 -10.53
C SER A 44 38.65 -11.94 -10.12
N GLY A 45 37.99 -12.85 -10.84
CA GLY A 45 37.94 -14.26 -10.49
C GLY A 45 37.08 -14.57 -9.26
N PHE A 46 36.10 -13.74 -8.94
CA PHE A 46 35.21 -13.91 -7.79
C PHE A 46 34.54 -15.29 -7.75
N LYS A 47 34.76 -16.02 -6.65
CA LYS A 47 34.16 -17.35 -6.37
C LYS A 47 33.42 -17.38 -5.02
N GLY A 48 33.21 -16.20 -4.41
CA GLY A 48 32.54 -16.08 -3.13
C GLY A 48 31.04 -16.33 -3.18
N LYS A 49 30.42 -16.37 -2.00
CA LYS A 49 28.96 -16.41 -1.88
C LYS A 49 28.38 -15.03 -2.17
N THR A 50 27.26 -14.98 -2.88
CA THR A 50 26.50 -13.76 -3.08
C THR A 50 25.54 -13.52 -1.91
N PRO A 51 25.28 -12.26 -1.53
CA PRO A 51 24.26 -11.95 -0.54
C PRO A 51 22.85 -12.30 -1.05
N PRO A 52 21.84 -12.42 -0.18
CA PRO A 52 20.46 -12.74 -0.58
C PRO A 52 19.76 -11.59 -1.34
N TYR A 53 20.30 -10.38 -1.24
CA TYR A 53 19.82 -9.18 -1.93
C TYR A 53 21.00 -8.33 -2.43
N PRO A 54 20.84 -7.57 -3.51
CA PRO A 54 21.95 -6.84 -4.13
C PRO A 54 22.34 -5.55 -3.41
N CYS A 55 21.58 -5.12 -2.38
CA CYS A 55 21.68 -3.79 -1.76
C CYS A 55 23.11 -3.42 -1.28
N GLU A 56 23.87 -4.37 -0.71
CA GLU A 56 25.25 -4.11 -0.26
C GLU A 56 26.20 -3.91 -1.46
N ILE A 57 26.08 -4.75 -2.49
CA ILE A 57 26.87 -4.64 -3.72
C ILE A 57 26.56 -3.30 -4.40
N LEU A 58 25.27 -2.97 -4.53
CA LEU A 58 24.80 -1.71 -5.14
C LEU A 58 25.28 -0.49 -4.36
N LYS A 59 25.20 -0.54 -3.01
CA LYS A 59 25.74 0.52 -2.15
C LYS A 59 27.23 0.77 -2.45
N ASN A 60 28.03 -0.29 -2.52
CA ASN A 60 29.47 -0.18 -2.78
C ASN A 60 29.75 0.35 -4.19
N ILE A 61 28.97 -0.05 -5.21
CA ILE A 61 29.08 0.51 -6.57
C ILE A 61 28.69 2.00 -6.57
N CYS A 62 27.60 2.39 -5.87
CA CYS A 62 27.21 3.80 -5.74
C CYS A 62 28.27 4.64 -5.01
N ASP A 63 28.91 4.11 -3.96
CA ASP A 63 30.00 4.78 -3.24
C ASP A 63 31.21 5.00 -4.17
N TRP A 64 31.54 4.03 -5.03
CA TRP A 64 32.55 4.17 -6.06
C TRP A 64 32.13 5.21 -7.12
N ALA A 65 30.92 5.14 -7.64
CA ALA A 65 30.38 6.03 -8.66
C ALA A 65 30.31 7.49 -8.19
N ALA A 66 29.96 7.73 -6.92
CA ALA A 66 29.98 9.06 -6.33
C ALA A 66 31.40 9.64 -6.30
N LYS A 67 32.41 8.83 -5.95
CA LYS A 67 33.83 9.25 -5.98
C LYS A 67 34.32 9.54 -7.39
N GLN A 68 33.77 8.90 -8.42
CA GLN A 68 34.10 9.18 -9.82
C GLN A 68 33.27 10.33 -10.41
N GLY A 69 32.39 10.98 -9.63
CA GLY A 69 31.54 12.08 -10.09
C GLY A 69 30.34 11.64 -10.95
N LEU A 70 30.07 10.32 -11.07
CA LEU A 70 28.92 9.78 -11.81
C LEU A 70 27.60 9.99 -11.07
N ILE A 71 27.67 10.19 -9.76
CA ILE A 71 26.54 10.54 -8.89
C ILE A 71 26.82 11.91 -8.27
N ALA A 72 26.16 12.94 -8.79
CA ALA A 72 26.30 14.31 -8.30
C ALA A 72 24.96 15.07 -8.42
N PRO A 73 24.45 15.69 -7.33
CA PRO A 73 24.93 15.56 -5.94
C PRO A 73 24.74 14.16 -5.39
N ASP A 74 25.55 13.75 -4.41
CA ASP A 74 25.40 12.45 -3.75
C ASP A 74 24.23 12.49 -2.76
N THR A 75 23.04 12.17 -3.26
CA THR A 75 21.78 12.09 -2.51
C THR A 75 21.13 10.73 -2.70
N VAL A 76 20.19 10.38 -1.82
CA VAL A 76 19.42 9.13 -1.93
C VAL A 76 18.71 9.02 -3.29
N THR A 77 18.13 10.13 -3.77
CA THR A 77 17.44 10.17 -5.07
C THR A 77 18.39 9.86 -6.22
N MET A 78 19.58 10.48 -6.24
CA MET A 78 20.54 10.27 -7.31
C MET A 78 21.14 8.86 -7.28
N ARG A 79 21.39 8.32 -6.08
CA ARG A 79 21.78 6.90 -5.92
C ARG A 79 20.70 5.96 -6.41
N ASP A 80 19.42 6.22 -6.10
CA ASP A 80 18.29 5.41 -6.57
C ASP A 80 18.12 5.45 -8.09
N LEU A 81 18.41 6.58 -8.73
CA LEU A 81 18.42 6.67 -10.19
C LEU A 81 19.55 5.83 -10.79
N PHE A 82 20.70 5.81 -10.14
CA PHE A 82 21.90 5.12 -10.65
C PHE A 82 21.82 3.60 -10.45
N ASP A 83 21.52 3.13 -9.23
CA ASP A 83 21.44 1.69 -8.93
C ASP A 83 20.29 1.01 -9.66
N THR A 84 19.16 1.70 -9.86
CA THR A 84 18.05 1.18 -10.67
C THR A 84 18.46 0.97 -12.13
N ARG A 85 19.34 1.82 -12.67
CA ARG A 85 19.91 1.64 -14.01
C ARG A 85 20.78 0.40 -14.09
N LEU A 86 21.63 0.16 -13.06
CA LEU A 86 22.43 -1.08 -12.98
C LEU A 86 21.54 -2.32 -12.97
N MET A 87 20.52 -2.34 -12.11
CA MET A 87 19.60 -3.48 -12.02
C MET A 87 18.72 -3.66 -13.26
N GLY A 88 18.47 -2.58 -14.00
CA GLY A 88 17.77 -2.61 -15.27
C GLY A 88 18.44 -3.48 -16.34
N VAL A 89 19.77 -3.69 -16.25
CA VAL A 89 20.53 -4.58 -17.12
C VAL A 89 20.03 -6.04 -17.02
N PHE A 90 19.61 -6.46 -15.82
CA PHE A 90 19.16 -7.82 -15.54
C PHE A 90 17.65 -8.02 -15.68
N ALA A 91 16.91 -6.94 -15.87
CA ALA A 91 15.46 -7.03 -16.00
C ALA A 91 15.07 -7.59 -17.37
N GLY A 92 14.41 -8.73 -17.40
CA GLY A 92 13.92 -9.37 -18.63
C GLY A 92 13.07 -8.43 -19.48
N ARG A 93 12.95 -8.67 -20.78
CA ARG A 93 12.03 -7.90 -21.64
C ARG A 93 10.59 -8.08 -21.14
N PRO A 94 9.74 -7.03 -21.17
CA PRO A 94 8.35 -7.13 -20.72
C PRO A 94 7.57 -8.30 -21.31
N SER A 95 7.72 -8.57 -22.61
CA SER A 95 7.08 -9.70 -23.28
C SER A 95 7.54 -11.04 -22.70
N ALA A 96 8.86 -11.24 -22.50
CA ALA A 96 9.40 -12.49 -21.97
C ALA A 96 8.91 -12.75 -20.51
N VAL A 97 8.87 -11.70 -19.68
CA VAL A 97 8.32 -11.80 -18.30
C VAL A 97 6.83 -12.14 -18.32
N THR A 98 6.08 -11.54 -19.25
CA THR A 98 4.65 -11.84 -19.45
C THR A 98 4.43 -13.28 -19.88
N ASP A 99 5.20 -13.78 -20.86
CA ASP A 99 5.10 -15.15 -21.36
C ASP A 99 5.45 -16.17 -20.27
N GLU A 100 6.51 -15.91 -19.49
CA GLU A 100 6.89 -16.75 -18.34
C GLU A 100 5.79 -16.78 -17.29
N PHE A 101 5.24 -15.61 -16.95
CA PHE A 101 4.15 -15.51 -15.97
C PHE A 101 2.95 -16.37 -16.38
N PHE A 102 2.49 -16.26 -17.63
CA PHE A 102 1.35 -17.05 -18.10
C PHE A 102 1.68 -18.55 -18.24
N ALA A 103 2.89 -18.89 -18.63
CA ALA A 103 3.33 -20.30 -18.68
C ALA A 103 3.32 -20.93 -17.29
N LEU A 104 3.78 -20.21 -16.27
CA LEU A 104 3.71 -20.64 -14.87
C LEU A 104 2.29 -20.65 -14.34
N HIS A 105 1.49 -19.61 -14.64
CA HIS A 105 0.11 -19.50 -14.19
C HIS A 105 -0.75 -20.66 -14.68
N LYS A 106 -0.56 -21.09 -15.93
CA LYS A 106 -1.26 -22.25 -16.51
C LYS A 106 -1.01 -23.54 -15.70
N LYS A 107 0.17 -23.68 -15.12
CA LYS A 107 0.52 -24.82 -14.25
C LYS A 107 0.03 -24.61 -12.83
N ASN A 108 0.28 -23.45 -12.26
CA ASN A 108 -0.08 -23.07 -10.90
C ASN A 108 -0.09 -21.54 -10.75
N PRO A 109 -1.24 -20.88 -10.49
CA PRO A 109 -1.31 -19.45 -10.30
C PRO A 109 -0.36 -18.91 -9.23
N LYS A 110 -0.15 -19.68 -8.13
CA LYS A 110 0.78 -19.30 -7.07
C LYS A 110 2.24 -19.30 -7.54
N ALA A 111 2.66 -20.27 -8.37
CA ALA A 111 4.03 -20.31 -8.89
C ALA A 111 4.33 -19.08 -9.76
N ALA A 112 3.36 -18.58 -10.53
CA ALA A 112 3.52 -17.37 -11.33
C ALA A 112 3.76 -16.14 -10.46
N THR A 113 2.96 -15.96 -9.41
CA THR A 113 3.13 -14.82 -8.49
C THR A 113 4.38 -14.95 -7.63
N ASP A 114 4.75 -16.17 -7.17
CA ASP A 114 5.98 -16.42 -6.42
C ASP A 114 7.22 -16.00 -7.24
N LYS A 115 7.29 -16.41 -8.53
CA LYS A 115 8.41 -16.03 -9.44
C LYS A 115 8.43 -14.53 -9.69
N PHE A 116 7.29 -13.93 -10.03
CA PHE A 116 7.21 -12.51 -10.34
C PHE A 116 7.54 -11.62 -9.11
N TYR A 117 7.13 -12.05 -7.90
CA TYR A 117 7.49 -11.38 -6.66
C TYR A 117 8.97 -11.56 -6.31
N HIS A 118 9.51 -12.76 -6.50
CA HIS A 118 10.93 -13.03 -6.34
C HIS A 118 11.76 -12.08 -7.22
N ASP A 119 11.41 -11.96 -8.50
CA ASP A 119 12.15 -11.11 -9.43
C ASP A 119 12.07 -9.63 -9.07
N ALA A 120 10.92 -9.16 -8.64
CA ALA A 120 10.75 -7.77 -8.16
C ALA A 120 11.66 -7.45 -6.95
N ARG A 121 11.96 -8.45 -6.10
CA ARG A 121 12.89 -8.32 -4.97
C ARG A 121 14.34 -8.47 -5.40
N ALA A 122 14.66 -9.44 -6.23
CA ALA A 122 16.01 -9.69 -6.71
C ALA A 122 16.50 -8.55 -7.61
N LEU A 123 15.61 -7.92 -8.39
CA LEU A 123 15.89 -6.72 -9.18
C LEU A 123 15.98 -5.43 -8.34
N ASP A 124 15.88 -5.52 -7.01
CA ASP A 124 15.84 -4.38 -6.09
C ASP A 124 14.76 -3.32 -6.43
N TYR A 125 13.74 -3.71 -7.20
CA TYR A 125 12.56 -2.88 -7.38
C TYR A 125 11.81 -2.73 -6.04
N ILE A 126 11.72 -3.84 -5.30
CA ILE A 126 11.33 -3.83 -3.88
C ILE A 126 12.60 -3.69 -3.06
N ARG A 127 12.81 -2.52 -2.48
CA ARG A 127 13.97 -2.19 -1.64
C ARG A 127 13.89 -2.93 -0.30
N THR A 128 14.24 -4.21 -0.29
CA THR A 128 14.06 -5.11 0.87
C THR A 128 14.78 -4.61 2.13
N GLU A 129 15.96 -4.01 2.00
CA GLU A 129 16.70 -3.41 3.12
C GLU A 129 15.92 -2.24 3.76
N ARG A 130 15.29 -1.38 2.95
CA ARG A 130 14.47 -0.28 3.45
C ARG A 130 13.19 -0.78 4.10
N VAL A 131 12.56 -1.78 3.50
CA VAL A 131 11.35 -2.44 4.04
C VAL A 131 11.65 -3.12 5.38
N ALA A 132 12.82 -3.73 5.54
CA ALA A 132 13.24 -4.36 6.80
C ALA A 132 13.39 -3.36 7.98
N LYS A 133 13.53 -2.06 7.70
CA LYS A 133 13.58 -1.00 8.72
C LYS A 133 12.20 -0.60 9.25
N ASN A 134 11.11 -1.03 8.60
CA ASN A 134 9.75 -0.73 9.05
C ASN A 134 9.53 -1.34 10.45
N LEU A 135 8.95 -0.55 11.35
CA LEU A 135 8.50 -1.07 12.63
C LEU A 135 7.11 -1.67 12.44
N ALA A 136 6.90 -2.89 12.93
CA ALA A 136 5.61 -3.57 12.82
C ALA A 136 5.28 -4.33 14.10
N TRP A 137 4.01 -4.23 14.54
CA TRP A 137 3.47 -4.98 15.67
C TRP A 137 1.98 -5.19 15.53
N LYS A 138 1.38 -5.94 16.44
CA LYS A 138 -0.06 -6.20 16.47
C LYS A 138 -0.65 -5.78 17.81
N THR A 139 -1.78 -5.09 17.77
CA THR A 139 -2.52 -4.68 18.97
C THR A 139 -3.87 -5.36 19.04
N ARG A 140 -4.21 -5.94 20.20
CA ARG A 140 -5.54 -6.49 20.46
C ARG A 140 -6.53 -5.36 20.72
N THR A 141 -7.68 -5.42 20.05
CA THR A 141 -8.79 -4.47 20.16
C THR A 141 -10.11 -5.22 20.27
N PRO A 142 -11.24 -4.55 20.57
CA PRO A 142 -12.58 -5.16 20.54
C PRO A 142 -12.99 -5.72 19.16
N TYR A 143 -12.27 -5.31 18.09
CA TYR A 143 -12.51 -5.73 16.70
C TYR A 143 -11.54 -6.81 16.21
N GLY A 144 -10.70 -7.32 17.10
CA GLY A 144 -9.65 -8.28 16.78
C GLY A 144 -8.25 -7.68 16.88
N ARG A 145 -7.27 -8.36 16.29
CA ARG A 145 -5.86 -7.91 16.32
C ARG A 145 -5.59 -7.06 15.09
N LEU A 146 -5.40 -5.76 15.30
CA LEU A 146 -5.00 -4.82 14.26
C LEU A 146 -3.50 -4.91 14.01
N ASP A 147 -3.09 -4.74 12.76
CA ASP A 147 -1.69 -4.63 12.36
C ASP A 147 -1.28 -3.15 12.38
N ILE A 148 -0.14 -2.83 12.98
CA ILE A 148 0.39 -1.47 13.05
C ILE A 148 1.76 -1.47 12.41
N THR A 149 1.98 -0.55 11.47
CA THR A 149 3.27 -0.38 10.81
C THR A 149 3.66 1.09 10.81
N VAL A 150 4.89 1.38 11.25
CA VAL A 150 5.54 2.67 11.01
C VAL A 150 6.42 2.51 9.78
N ASN A 151 6.07 3.23 8.72
CA ASN A 151 6.70 3.07 7.42
C ASN A 151 7.99 3.87 7.33
N MET A 152 9.13 3.18 7.39
CA MET A 152 10.47 3.72 7.22
C MET A 152 11.00 3.54 5.79
N SER A 153 10.29 2.81 4.92
CA SER A 153 10.75 2.48 3.57
C SER A 153 10.61 3.63 2.57
N LYS A 154 9.80 4.66 2.89
CA LYS A 154 9.67 5.88 2.09
C LYS A 154 10.70 6.89 2.59
N PRO A 155 11.81 7.11 1.87
CA PRO A 155 12.83 8.07 2.29
C PRO A 155 12.25 9.48 2.35
N GLU A 156 12.66 10.24 3.36
CA GLU A 156 12.43 11.68 3.37
C GLU A 156 13.24 12.30 2.23
N LYS A 157 12.64 13.26 1.54
CA LYS A 157 13.32 13.95 0.44
C LYS A 157 14.40 14.86 1.01
N ASP A 158 15.63 14.74 0.49
CA ASP A 158 16.70 15.69 0.77
C ASP A 158 16.29 17.10 0.32
N PRO A 159 16.53 18.16 1.12
CA PRO A 159 16.29 19.55 0.70
C PRO A 159 16.93 19.91 -0.64
N LYS A 160 18.11 19.35 -0.96
CA LYS A 160 18.76 19.52 -2.26
C LYS A 160 17.96 18.92 -3.41
N ASP A 161 17.36 17.73 -3.18
CA ASP A 161 16.51 17.07 -4.17
C ASP A 161 15.19 17.83 -4.36
N ILE A 162 14.63 18.40 -3.28
CA ILE A 162 13.43 19.27 -3.37
C ILE A 162 13.75 20.50 -4.22
N ALA A 163 14.86 21.19 -3.93
CA ALA A 163 15.29 22.37 -4.68
C ALA A 163 15.59 22.04 -6.16
N ALA A 164 16.24 20.91 -6.43
CA ALA A 164 16.50 20.44 -7.78
C ALA A 164 15.19 20.08 -8.52
N ALA A 165 14.24 19.42 -7.85
CA ALA A 165 12.94 19.05 -8.43
C ALA A 165 12.12 20.27 -8.86
N LEU A 166 12.20 21.39 -8.13
CA LEU A 166 11.53 22.65 -8.49
C LEU A 166 12.07 23.28 -9.78
N LYS A 167 13.32 23.00 -10.14
CA LYS A 167 13.96 23.51 -11.38
C LYS A 167 13.69 22.63 -12.60
N VAL A 168 13.14 21.43 -12.41
CA VAL A 168 12.85 20.50 -13.51
C VAL A 168 11.60 20.95 -14.24
N LYS A 169 11.70 21.14 -15.57
CA LYS A 169 10.54 21.43 -16.43
C LYS A 169 9.46 20.36 -16.22
N ALA A 170 8.21 20.79 -16.13
CA ALA A 170 7.08 19.89 -16.08
C ALA A 170 7.11 18.92 -17.27
N SER A 171 6.98 17.63 -17.00
CA SER A 171 6.98 16.57 -18.02
C SER A 171 5.66 15.82 -17.95
N ALA A 172 5.06 15.61 -19.10
CA ALA A 172 3.84 14.84 -19.26
C ALA A 172 4.11 13.33 -19.44
N TYR A 173 5.36 12.86 -19.28
CA TYR A 173 5.73 11.46 -19.50
C TYR A 173 6.71 10.95 -18.43
N PRO A 174 6.34 9.89 -17.71
CA PRO A 174 4.98 9.35 -17.54
C PRO A 174 4.08 10.37 -16.81
N LEU A 175 2.76 10.31 -17.06
CA LEU A 175 1.78 11.25 -16.47
C LEU A 175 1.70 11.12 -14.93
N CYS A 176 1.78 9.90 -14.40
CA CYS A 176 1.83 9.65 -12.96
C CYS A 176 2.62 8.38 -12.62
N LEU A 177 2.77 8.10 -11.31
CA LEU A 177 3.52 6.94 -10.80
C LEU A 177 2.88 5.58 -11.14
N LEU A 178 1.61 5.56 -11.55
CA LEU A 178 0.87 4.34 -11.89
C LEU A 178 0.75 4.12 -13.41
N CYS A 179 1.18 5.05 -14.25
CA CYS A 179 1.13 4.85 -15.69
C CYS A 179 2.03 3.68 -16.13
N LYS A 180 1.55 2.85 -17.06
CA LYS A 180 2.32 1.72 -17.62
C LYS A 180 3.65 2.16 -18.25
N GLU A 181 3.72 3.39 -18.71
CA GLU A 181 4.92 4.03 -19.26
C GLU A 181 6.06 4.16 -18.25
N ASN A 182 5.81 3.88 -16.97
CA ASN A 182 6.88 3.73 -15.98
C ASN A 182 7.74 2.49 -16.22
N GLU A 183 7.23 1.44 -16.86
CA GLU A 183 7.99 0.23 -17.12
C GLU A 183 9.24 0.54 -17.96
N GLY A 184 10.41 0.29 -17.39
CA GLY A 184 11.69 0.59 -18.04
C GLY A 184 12.10 2.09 -18.02
N TYR A 185 11.32 2.98 -17.40
CA TYR A 185 11.61 4.41 -17.38
C TYR A 185 12.86 4.77 -16.58
N ALA A 186 13.73 5.60 -17.17
CA ALA A 186 15.02 5.98 -16.56
C ALA A 186 14.90 6.84 -15.29
N GLY A 187 13.76 7.47 -15.09
CA GLY A 187 13.56 8.38 -13.97
C GLY A 187 14.17 9.76 -14.18
N ARG A 188 13.95 10.64 -13.21
CA ARG A 188 14.50 11.98 -13.08
C ARG A 188 14.36 12.42 -11.62
N VAL A 189 14.98 13.52 -11.23
CA VAL A 189 15.01 13.99 -9.81
C VAL A 189 13.62 14.07 -9.15
N ASN A 190 12.58 14.42 -9.93
CA ASN A 190 11.20 14.50 -9.44
C ASN A 190 10.30 13.30 -9.81
N HIS A 191 10.86 12.27 -10.44
CA HIS A 191 10.14 11.04 -10.80
C HIS A 191 11.05 9.82 -10.70
N PRO A 192 10.71 8.78 -9.95
CA PRO A 192 11.60 7.66 -9.69
C PRO A 192 11.98 6.87 -10.95
N ALA A 193 13.19 6.34 -10.95
CA ALA A 193 13.63 5.36 -11.95
C ALA A 193 12.85 4.04 -11.82
N ARG A 194 12.63 3.37 -12.94
CA ARG A 194 11.82 2.15 -13.06
C ARG A 194 12.37 1.15 -14.10
N GLN A 195 13.69 1.22 -14.42
CA GLN A 195 14.27 0.27 -15.38
C GLN A 195 14.12 -1.19 -14.94
N ASN A 196 14.03 -1.41 -13.63
CA ASN A 196 13.84 -2.70 -12.97
C ASN A 196 12.37 -3.07 -12.68
N LEU A 197 11.39 -2.21 -13.04
CA LEU A 197 9.97 -2.51 -12.95
C LEU A 197 9.54 -3.36 -14.15
N ARG A 198 8.69 -4.37 -13.88
CA ARG A 198 7.95 -5.14 -14.90
C ARG A 198 6.48 -5.18 -14.57
N LEU A 199 5.66 -5.20 -15.61
CA LEU A 199 4.20 -5.23 -15.56
C LEU A 199 3.70 -6.49 -16.26
N VAL A 200 2.62 -7.08 -15.74
CA VAL A 200 1.93 -8.19 -16.39
C VAL A 200 0.54 -7.75 -16.82
N PRO A 201 0.23 -7.71 -18.13
CA PRO A 201 -1.09 -7.34 -18.63
C PRO A 201 -2.10 -8.47 -18.39
N LEU A 202 -3.25 -8.14 -17.81
CA LEU A 202 -4.35 -9.07 -17.54
C LEU A 202 -5.65 -8.51 -18.12
N ASP A 203 -6.18 -9.12 -19.19
CA ASP A 203 -7.50 -8.76 -19.75
C ASP A 203 -8.61 -9.57 -19.04
N LEU A 204 -8.93 -9.18 -17.81
CA LEU A 204 -9.90 -9.88 -16.96
C LEU A 204 -11.36 -9.68 -17.37
N LEU A 205 -11.68 -8.66 -18.17
CA LEU A 205 -13.02 -8.44 -18.73
C LEU A 205 -13.18 -8.98 -20.14
N LYS A 206 -12.08 -9.38 -20.79
CA LYS A 206 -12.06 -9.83 -22.19
C LYS A 206 -12.64 -8.77 -23.16
N ASP A 207 -12.39 -7.49 -22.83
CA ASP A 207 -12.87 -6.37 -23.63
C ASP A 207 -11.73 -5.68 -24.43
N GLY A 208 -10.56 -6.33 -24.54
CA GLY A 208 -9.38 -5.83 -25.23
C GLY A 208 -8.68 -4.68 -24.51
N ARG A 209 -9.04 -4.41 -23.25
CA ARG A 209 -8.43 -3.39 -22.40
C ARG A 209 -7.77 -4.04 -21.19
N PRO A 210 -6.51 -4.49 -21.32
CA PRO A 210 -5.80 -5.10 -20.21
C PRO A 210 -5.57 -4.07 -19.11
N TRP A 211 -5.59 -4.55 -17.88
CA TRP A 211 -5.04 -3.87 -16.73
C TRP A 211 -3.72 -4.51 -16.37
N TYR A 212 -2.84 -3.78 -15.72
CA TYR A 212 -1.49 -4.23 -15.46
C TYR A 212 -1.27 -4.57 -13.99
N LEU A 213 -0.74 -5.74 -13.72
CA LEU A 213 -0.30 -6.17 -12.40
C LEU A 213 1.16 -5.75 -12.19
N GLN A 214 1.44 -5.07 -11.08
CA GLN A 214 2.79 -4.81 -10.57
C GLN A 214 2.83 -4.98 -9.06
N TYR A 215 4.01 -5.23 -8.49
CA TYR A 215 4.16 -5.12 -7.04
C TYR A 215 4.40 -3.67 -6.62
N SER A 216 4.04 -3.36 -5.36
CA SER A 216 4.34 -2.07 -4.76
C SER A 216 5.76 -2.10 -4.18
N PRO A 217 6.59 -1.09 -4.44
CA PRO A 217 7.92 -1.03 -3.84
C PRO A 217 7.91 -0.77 -2.33
N TYR A 218 6.77 -0.36 -1.77
CA TYR A 218 6.65 0.00 -0.36
C TYR A 218 6.30 -1.16 0.57
N VAL A 219 5.79 -2.27 0.03
CA VAL A 219 5.46 -3.53 0.73
C VAL A 219 4.82 -3.30 2.11
N TYR A 220 3.62 -2.74 2.14
CA TYR A 220 2.88 -2.57 3.41
C TYR A 220 2.46 -3.91 4.02
N TYR A 221 2.32 -4.95 3.20
CA TYR A 221 2.02 -6.34 3.56
C TYR A 221 2.58 -7.29 2.49
N ASN A 222 2.57 -8.59 2.79
CA ASN A 222 3.16 -9.60 1.88
C ASN A 222 2.55 -9.56 0.49
N GLU A 223 3.41 -9.49 -0.53
CA GLU A 223 3.05 -9.43 -1.95
C GLU A 223 2.07 -8.30 -2.28
N HIS A 224 2.23 -7.13 -1.61
CA HIS A 224 1.44 -5.94 -1.93
C HIS A 224 1.58 -5.61 -3.41
N CYS A 225 0.48 -5.72 -4.14
CA CYS A 225 0.43 -5.45 -5.56
C CYS A 225 -0.58 -4.35 -5.91
N ILE A 226 -0.37 -3.74 -7.06
CA ILE A 226 -1.27 -2.76 -7.67
C ILE A 226 -1.73 -3.33 -9.01
N PHE A 227 -3.01 -3.23 -9.26
CA PHE A 227 -3.64 -3.60 -10.51
C PHE A 227 -4.23 -2.34 -11.13
N LEU A 228 -3.56 -1.80 -12.14
CA LEU A 228 -3.78 -0.46 -12.68
C LEU A 228 -4.37 -0.48 -14.08
N SER A 229 -5.18 0.52 -14.38
CA SER A 229 -5.79 0.74 -15.70
C SER A 229 -4.74 0.99 -16.79
N ASP A 230 -4.98 0.50 -18.00
CA ASP A 230 -4.18 0.83 -19.20
C ASP A 230 -4.12 2.33 -19.47
N LYS A 231 -5.21 3.05 -19.20
CA LYS A 231 -5.35 4.47 -19.42
C LYS A 231 -5.21 5.27 -18.14
N HIS A 232 -4.59 6.44 -18.25
CA HIS A 232 -4.60 7.43 -17.19
C HIS A 232 -5.98 8.10 -17.15
N GLU A 233 -6.90 7.49 -16.43
CA GLU A 233 -8.28 7.95 -16.24
C GLU A 233 -8.65 7.95 -14.74
N PRO A 234 -9.48 8.91 -14.29
CA PRO A 234 -9.85 8.99 -12.89
C PRO A 234 -10.57 7.74 -12.40
N MET A 235 -10.35 7.41 -11.13
CA MET A 235 -11.05 6.33 -10.45
C MET A 235 -12.56 6.54 -10.49
N LYS A 236 -13.29 5.48 -10.87
CA LYS A 236 -14.76 5.49 -10.87
C LYS A 236 -15.29 4.08 -10.56
N LEU A 237 -15.94 3.95 -9.43
CA LEU A 237 -16.58 2.68 -9.06
C LEU A 237 -17.86 2.47 -9.86
N THR A 238 -17.91 1.36 -10.56
CA THR A 238 -19.03 0.93 -11.39
C THR A 238 -19.24 -0.58 -11.26
N LYS A 239 -20.26 -1.14 -11.88
CA LYS A 239 -20.46 -2.58 -11.99
C LYS A 239 -19.21 -3.30 -12.53
N LYS A 240 -18.52 -2.71 -13.52
CA LYS A 240 -17.26 -3.25 -14.07
C LYS A 240 -16.13 -3.34 -13.03
N SER A 241 -16.13 -2.45 -12.03
CA SER A 241 -15.15 -2.52 -10.93
C SER A 241 -15.35 -3.78 -10.10
N PHE A 242 -16.60 -4.13 -9.73
CA PHE A 242 -16.89 -5.39 -9.03
C PHE A 242 -16.55 -6.62 -9.88
N GLU A 243 -16.83 -6.55 -11.16
CA GLU A 243 -16.50 -7.63 -12.10
C GLU A 243 -14.98 -7.84 -12.17
N ARG A 244 -14.18 -6.78 -12.32
CA ARG A 244 -12.70 -6.88 -12.31
C ARG A 244 -12.17 -7.42 -11.00
N LEU A 245 -12.67 -6.93 -9.85
CA LEU A 245 -12.25 -7.41 -8.53
C LEU A 245 -12.51 -8.92 -8.38
N LEU A 246 -13.70 -9.38 -8.74
CA LEU A 246 -14.07 -10.79 -8.62
C LEU A 246 -13.37 -11.68 -9.66
N ASN A 247 -13.13 -11.18 -10.88
CA ASN A 247 -12.35 -11.89 -11.87
C ASN A 247 -10.86 -11.98 -11.48
N PHE A 248 -10.31 -10.95 -10.81
CA PHE A 248 -8.94 -10.99 -10.30
C PHE A 248 -8.75 -12.10 -9.27
N VAL A 249 -9.63 -12.23 -8.29
CA VAL A 249 -9.54 -13.29 -7.27
C VAL A 249 -9.99 -14.66 -7.79
N ASP A 250 -10.58 -14.73 -8.97
CA ASP A 250 -10.81 -15.98 -9.70
C ASP A 250 -9.52 -16.39 -10.42
N PHE A 251 -8.82 -15.45 -11.00
CA PHE A 251 -7.54 -15.65 -11.69
C PHE A 251 -6.39 -15.91 -10.71
N LEU A 252 -6.31 -15.19 -9.58
CA LEU A 252 -5.33 -15.35 -8.50
C LEU A 252 -6.03 -15.67 -7.17
N PRO A 253 -6.50 -16.92 -6.96
CA PRO A 253 -7.39 -17.27 -5.84
C PRO A 253 -6.73 -17.20 -4.46
N HIS A 254 -5.42 -17.11 -4.38
CA HIS A 254 -4.64 -16.94 -3.16
C HIS A 254 -4.43 -15.46 -2.76
N TYR A 255 -4.92 -14.51 -3.59
CA TYR A 255 -4.90 -13.08 -3.32
C TYR A 255 -6.25 -12.56 -2.86
N PHE A 256 -6.23 -11.43 -2.17
CA PHE A 256 -7.35 -10.49 -2.10
C PHE A 256 -7.10 -9.34 -3.07
N ILE A 257 -8.12 -8.56 -3.37
CA ILE A 257 -8.02 -7.29 -4.07
C ILE A 257 -9.13 -6.35 -3.62
N GLY A 258 -8.86 -5.05 -3.59
CA GLY A 258 -9.84 -4.03 -3.28
C GLY A 258 -9.55 -2.72 -4.00
N SER A 259 -10.54 -1.85 -4.04
CA SER A 259 -10.42 -0.49 -4.55
C SER A 259 -10.48 0.52 -3.41
N ASN A 260 -9.72 1.60 -3.50
CA ASN A 260 -10.03 2.78 -2.74
C ASN A 260 -11.41 3.32 -3.11
N ALA A 261 -11.99 4.14 -2.24
CA ALA A 261 -13.15 4.93 -2.57
C ALA A 261 -12.81 5.95 -3.69
N ASP A 262 -13.75 6.21 -4.58
CA ASP A 262 -13.59 7.08 -5.75
C ASP A 262 -13.92 8.56 -5.50
N LEU A 263 -14.06 8.95 -4.23
CA LEU A 263 -14.30 10.33 -3.80
C LEU A 263 -13.12 10.85 -2.95
N PRO A 264 -12.81 12.15 -3.00
CA PRO A 264 -11.78 12.76 -2.16
C PRO A 264 -12.10 12.59 -0.67
N ILE A 265 -11.13 12.83 0.21
CA ILE A 265 -11.22 12.70 1.69
C ILE A 265 -11.29 11.24 2.16
N VAL A 266 -12.11 10.42 1.50
CA VAL A 266 -12.30 9.00 1.85
C VAL A 266 -11.62 8.03 0.88
N GLY A 267 -10.99 8.56 -0.17
CA GLY A 267 -10.22 7.81 -1.16
C GLY A 267 -8.74 7.71 -0.82
N GLY A 268 -7.99 7.06 -1.70
CA GLY A 268 -6.52 7.01 -1.65
C GLY A 268 -5.86 8.32 -2.13
N SER A 269 -4.53 8.34 -2.12
CA SER A 269 -3.73 9.51 -2.53
C SER A 269 -3.73 9.76 -4.05
N ILE A 270 -4.04 8.75 -4.87
CA ILE A 270 -4.07 8.83 -6.33
C ILE A 270 -5.48 8.51 -6.79
N LEU A 271 -6.27 9.54 -7.11
CA LEU A 271 -7.63 9.41 -7.66
C LEU A 271 -7.65 9.63 -9.17
N THR A 272 -6.57 10.16 -9.75
CA THR A 272 -6.47 10.53 -11.17
C THR A 272 -6.17 9.35 -12.09
N HIS A 273 -5.78 8.19 -11.53
CA HIS A 273 -5.51 6.98 -12.29
C HIS A 273 -6.22 5.78 -11.63
N ASP A 274 -7.15 5.14 -12.37
CA ASP A 274 -7.94 4.04 -11.83
C ASP A 274 -7.06 2.82 -11.55
N HIS A 275 -7.14 2.33 -10.32
CA HIS A 275 -6.32 1.22 -9.84
C HIS A 275 -6.93 0.52 -8.64
N PHE A 276 -6.57 -0.74 -8.46
CA PHE A 276 -6.89 -1.56 -7.28
C PHE A 276 -5.59 -1.96 -6.57
N GLN A 277 -5.72 -2.36 -5.30
CA GLN A 277 -4.61 -2.88 -4.51
C GLN A 277 -4.95 -4.28 -4.00
N GLY A 278 -4.01 -5.19 -4.09
CA GLY A 278 -4.18 -6.58 -3.71
C GLY A 278 -2.93 -7.21 -3.15
N GLY A 279 -2.96 -8.53 -2.95
CA GLY A 279 -1.80 -9.28 -2.50
C GLY A 279 -2.16 -10.52 -1.68
N ARG A 280 -1.14 -11.22 -1.23
CA ARG A 280 -1.28 -12.44 -0.44
C ARG A 280 -1.22 -12.13 1.06
N TYR A 281 -2.30 -11.57 1.59
CA TYR A 281 -2.40 -11.21 3.01
C TYR A 281 -3.83 -11.37 3.55
N VAL A 282 -3.95 -11.70 4.84
CA VAL A 282 -5.25 -11.86 5.51
C VAL A 282 -5.37 -10.83 6.64
N PHE A 283 -6.04 -9.74 6.34
CA PHE A 283 -6.27 -8.64 7.27
C PHE A 283 -7.23 -8.98 8.41
N ALA A 284 -7.21 -8.16 9.46
CA ALA A 284 -8.09 -8.30 10.62
C ALA A 284 -9.57 -8.26 10.22
N MET A 285 -9.98 -7.35 9.31
CA MET A 285 -11.35 -7.25 8.83
C MET A 285 -11.82 -8.54 8.14
N ALA A 286 -10.96 -9.22 7.40
CA ALA A 286 -11.30 -10.50 6.77
C ALA A 286 -11.61 -11.62 7.78
N LYS A 287 -11.05 -11.53 9.00
CA LYS A 287 -11.27 -12.47 10.11
C LYS A 287 -12.43 -12.06 11.01
N ALA A 288 -12.89 -10.81 10.91
CA ALA A 288 -13.96 -10.29 11.75
C ALA A 288 -15.29 -11.05 11.49
N PRO A 289 -16.04 -11.42 12.55
CA PRO A 289 -17.30 -12.17 12.40
C PRO A 289 -18.40 -11.28 11.83
N VAL A 290 -19.36 -11.92 11.17
CA VAL A 290 -20.65 -11.31 10.85
C VAL A 290 -21.49 -11.28 12.14
N GLU A 291 -21.92 -10.10 12.57
CA GLU A 291 -22.71 -9.92 13.81
C GLU A 291 -24.23 -9.92 13.57
N THR A 292 -24.66 -9.56 12.35
CA THR A 292 -26.06 -9.54 11.96
C THR A 292 -26.18 -9.98 10.51
N THR A 293 -27.05 -10.98 10.24
CA THR A 293 -27.36 -11.42 8.88
C THR A 293 -28.68 -10.81 8.42
N PHE A 294 -28.81 -10.62 7.10
CA PHE A 294 -30.06 -10.17 6.48
C PHE A 294 -30.24 -10.78 5.10
N LYS A 295 -31.48 -10.79 4.62
CA LYS A 295 -31.86 -11.33 3.31
C LYS A 295 -32.11 -10.18 2.33
N MET A 296 -31.51 -10.23 1.16
CA MET A 296 -31.83 -9.35 0.04
C MET A 296 -32.83 -10.04 -0.89
N ARG A 297 -34.05 -9.49 -1.01
CA ARG A 297 -35.13 -10.13 -1.81
C ARG A 297 -34.72 -10.33 -3.27
N LYS A 298 -33.97 -9.40 -3.84
CA LYS A 298 -33.48 -9.47 -5.23
C LYS A 298 -32.35 -10.48 -5.44
N PHE A 299 -31.65 -10.88 -4.38
CA PHE A 299 -30.48 -11.75 -4.44
C PHE A 299 -30.57 -12.87 -3.40
N PRO A 300 -31.55 -13.78 -3.52
CA PRO A 300 -31.84 -14.79 -2.49
C PRO A 300 -30.71 -15.82 -2.30
N ARG A 301 -29.83 -15.96 -3.30
CA ARG A 301 -28.66 -16.85 -3.24
C ARG A 301 -27.41 -16.19 -2.61
N VAL A 302 -27.44 -14.89 -2.34
CA VAL A 302 -26.34 -14.16 -1.70
C VAL A 302 -26.55 -14.19 -0.18
N LYS A 303 -25.56 -14.69 0.55
CA LYS A 303 -25.51 -14.55 2.01
C LYS A 303 -24.98 -13.14 2.31
N ALA A 304 -25.78 -12.35 3.01
CA ALA A 304 -25.43 -10.97 3.36
C ALA A 304 -25.45 -10.76 4.87
N GLY A 305 -24.52 -9.91 5.36
CA GLY A 305 -24.49 -9.56 6.77
C GLY A 305 -23.61 -8.36 7.08
N VAL A 306 -23.81 -7.82 8.27
CA VAL A 306 -23.02 -6.72 8.83
C VAL A 306 -21.85 -7.31 9.60
N VAL A 307 -20.64 -6.84 9.33
CA VAL A 307 -19.41 -7.31 9.98
C VAL A 307 -19.20 -6.56 11.29
N LYS A 308 -18.79 -7.27 12.34
CA LYS A 308 -18.34 -6.66 13.61
C LYS A 308 -17.01 -5.96 13.40
N TRP A 309 -17.07 -4.72 12.92
CA TRP A 309 -15.93 -3.91 12.53
C TRP A 309 -16.13 -2.45 12.99
N PRO A 310 -15.09 -1.65 13.26
CA PRO A 310 -15.27 -0.25 13.66
C PRO A 310 -15.95 0.59 12.56
N MET A 311 -15.70 0.24 11.30
CA MET A 311 -16.37 0.86 10.15
C MET A 311 -17.59 0.06 9.70
N SER A 312 -18.44 0.67 8.87
CA SER A 312 -19.72 0.10 8.41
C SER A 312 -19.49 -0.83 7.22
N VAL A 313 -19.46 -2.13 7.47
CA VAL A 313 -19.12 -3.15 6.46
C VAL A 313 -20.28 -4.08 6.22
N ILE A 314 -20.69 -4.20 4.94
CA ILE A 314 -21.60 -5.25 4.44
C ILE A 314 -20.76 -6.32 3.78
N ARG A 315 -20.85 -7.56 4.28
CA ARG A 315 -20.21 -8.75 3.70
C ARG A 315 -21.19 -9.54 2.90
N LEU A 316 -20.84 -9.85 1.66
CA LEU A 316 -21.59 -10.67 0.74
C LEU A 316 -20.80 -11.93 0.42
N THR A 317 -21.45 -13.09 0.43
CA THR A 317 -20.84 -14.38 0.05
C THR A 317 -21.77 -15.11 -0.91
N GLY A 318 -21.21 -15.62 -2.02
CA GLY A 318 -22.01 -16.30 -3.04
C GLY A 318 -21.25 -16.59 -4.33
N ALA A 319 -22.00 -16.86 -5.39
CA ALA A 319 -21.44 -17.03 -6.73
C ALA A 319 -21.00 -15.67 -7.31
N LYS A 320 -19.96 -15.69 -8.13
CA LYS A 320 -19.35 -14.48 -8.73
C LYS A 320 -20.38 -13.57 -9.38
N LYS A 321 -21.24 -14.11 -10.26
CA LYS A 321 -22.28 -13.35 -10.98
C LYS A 321 -23.26 -12.66 -10.03
N ASP A 322 -23.72 -13.39 -9.00
CA ASP A 322 -24.67 -12.84 -8.04
C ASP A 322 -24.04 -11.71 -7.20
N LEU A 323 -22.75 -11.83 -6.85
CA LEU A 323 -22.02 -10.80 -6.09
C LEU A 323 -21.76 -9.53 -6.91
N ILE A 324 -21.51 -9.63 -8.22
CA ILE A 324 -21.39 -8.46 -9.12
C ILE A 324 -22.68 -7.64 -9.10
N GLU A 325 -23.81 -8.31 -9.31
CA GLU A 325 -25.13 -7.66 -9.35
C GLU A 325 -25.52 -7.07 -7.99
N ALA A 326 -25.30 -7.83 -6.90
CA ALA A 326 -25.60 -7.37 -5.56
C ALA A 326 -24.71 -6.20 -5.12
N GLY A 327 -23.43 -6.22 -5.47
CA GLY A 327 -22.49 -5.13 -5.18
C GLY A 327 -22.89 -3.83 -5.89
N ASP A 328 -23.20 -3.91 -7.18
CA ASP A 328 -23.68 -2.77 -7.97
C ASP A 328 -25.02 -2.22 -7.44
N TYR A 329 -25.95 -3.11 -7.06
CA TYR A 329 -27.22 -2.73 -6.45
C TYR A 329 -27.03 -1.96 -5.15
N ILE A 330 -26.17 -2.46 -4.24
CA ILE A 330 -25.90 -1.79 -2.97
C ILE A 330 -25.22 -0.44 -3.20
N LEU A 331 -24.23 -0.36 -4.11
CA LEU A 331 -23.58 0.90 -4.47
C LEU A 331 -24.58 1.96 -4.97
N LYS A 332 -25.47 1.56 -5.90
CA LYS A 332 -26.51 2.46 -6.43
C LYS A 332 -27.46 2.93 -5.34
N LYS A 333 -27.89 2.04 -4.46
CA LYS A 333 -28.75 2.38 -3.30
C LYS A 333 -28.05 3.32 -2.34
N TRP A 334 -26.77 3.05 -2.03
CA TRP A 334 -25.99 3.87 -1.12
C TRP A 334 -25.76 5.27 -1.68
N ARG A 335 -25.43 5.39 -2.96
CA ARG A 335 -25.20 6.69 -3.61
C ARG A 335 -26.39 7.67 -3.56
N THR A 336 -27.59 7.16 -3.40
CA THR A 336 -28.81 7.99 -3.32
C THR A 336 -29.41 8.05 -1.91
N TYR A 337 -28.78 7.41 -0.91
CA TYR A 337 -29.33 7.30 0.43
C TYR A 337 -28.91 8.47 1.32
N SER A 338 -29.90 9.12 1.94
CA SER A 338 -29.68 10.10 3.00
C SER A 338 -30.37 9.65 4.29
N ASP A 339 -29.70 9.89 5.43
CA ASP A 339 -30.25 9.72 6.78
C ASP A 339 -29.72 10.88 7.65
N PRO A 340 -30.41 12.05 7.65
CA PRO A 340 -29.94 13.21 8.40
C PRO A 340 -29.79 12.96 9.90
N LYS A 341 -30.53 12.00 10.47
CA LYS A 341 -30.40 11.62 11.88
C LYS A 341 -29.07 10.91 12.19
N ALA A 342 -28.35 10.51 11.18
CA ALA A 342 -27.01 9.89 11.26
C ALA A 342 -25.94 10.75 10.55
N ASP A 343 -26.21 12.04 10.29
CA ASP A 343 -25.36 12.97 9.56
C ASP A 343 -25.03 12.55 8.11
N ILE A 344 -25.78 11.61 7.55
CA ILE A 344 -25.57 11.07 6.20
C ILE A 344 -26.42 11.86 5.21
N LEU A 345 -25.75 12.55 4.29
CA LEU A 345 -26.37 13.13 3.10
C LEU A 345 -25.74 12.46 1.86
N ALA A 346 -26.59 12.10 0.91
CA ALA A 346 -26.12 11.54 -0.39
C ALA A 346 -25.36 12.58 -1.20
N LYS A 347 -25.79 13.87 -1.10
CA LYS A 347 -25.17 15.00 -1.78
C LYS A 347 -25.46 16.32 -1.04
N THR A 348 -24.63 17.34 -1.29
CA THR A 348 -24.88 18.74 -0.93
C THR A 348 -24.79 19.55 -2.24
N GLY A 349 -25.89 20.18 -2.62
CA GLY A 349 -25.99 20.70 -3.99
C GLY A 349 -25.77 19.56 -5.00
N ASP A 350 -24.82 19.73 -5.89
CA ASP A 350 -24.43 18.73 -6.90
C ASP A 350 -23.24 17.82 -6.47
N THR A 351 -22.63 18.11 -5.31
CA THR A 351 -21.47 17.35 -4.81
C THR A 351 -21.92 16.03 -4.18
N PRO A 352 -21.54 14.87 -4.73
CA PRO A 352 -21.86 13.56 -4.14
C PRO A 352 -20.98 13.26 -2.93
N HIS A 353 -21.53 12.54 -1.93
CA HIS A 353 -20.84 12.18 -0.72
C HIS A 353 -20.69 10.67 -0.51
N ASN A 354 -21.64 9.88 -0.98
CA ASN A 354 -21.68 8.45 -0.73
C ASN A 354 -20.92 7.64 -1.77
N THR A 355 -20.03 6.79 -1.29
CA THR A 355 -19.31 5.79 -2.08
C THR A 355 -18.99 4.57 -1.22
N VAL A 356 -18.25 3.60 -1.75
CA VAL A 356 -17.81 2.39 -1.03
C VAL A 356 -16.31 2.16 -1.22
N THR A 357 -15.73 1.39 -0.31
CA THR A 357 -14.43 0.73 -0.47
C THR A 357 -14.71 -0.77 -0.62
N PRO A 358 -14.70 -1.34 -1.84
CA PRO A 358 -14.98 -2.74 -2.07
C PRO A 358 -13.73 -3.61 -1.95
N ILE A 359 -13.84 -4.78 -1.32
CA ILE A 359 -12.75 -5.75 -1.16
C ILE A 359 -13.25 -7.15 -1.50
N ALA A 360 -12.60 -7.81 -2.45
CA ALA A 360 -12.92 -9.16 -2.90
C ALA A 360 -11.85 -10.17 -2.47
N ARG A 361 -12.28 -11.40 -2.15
CA ARG A 361 -11.40 -12.55 -1.88
C ARG A 361 -12.11 -13.87 -2.11
N ARG A 362 -11.34 -14.96 -2.13
CA ARG A 362 -11.89 -16.32 -2.11
C ARG A 362 -12.08 -16.82 -0.68
N ARG A 363 -13.16 -17.59 -0.45
CA ARG A 363 -13.40 -18.39 0.75
C ARG A 363 -13.67 -19.84 0.32
N GLY A 364 -12.61 -20.63 0.18
CA GLY A 364 -12.71 -21.93 -0.45
C GLY A 364 -13.27 -21.82 -1.87
N LYS A 365 -14.39 -22.48 -2.15
CA LYS A 365 -15.05 -22.43 -3.46
C LYS A 365 -15.91 -21.17 -3.67
N ALA A 366 -16.31 -20.46 -2.60
CA ALA A 366 -17.15 -19.26 -2.70
C ALA A 366 -16.32 -18.00 -2.91
N PHE A 367 -16.97 -16.95 -3.44
CA PHE A 367 -16.45 -15.60 -3.44
C PHE A 367 -17.00 -14.82 -2.25
N GLU A 368 -16.22 -13.90 -1.73
CA GLU A 368 -16.59 -12.96 -0.69
C GLU A 368 -16.29 -11.54 -1.13
N LEU A 369 -17.26 -10.65 -0.98
CA LEU A 369 -17.16 -9.23 -1.30
C LEU A 369 -17.55 -8.42 -0.07
N ASP A 370 -16.62 -7.66 0.50
CA ASP A 370 -16.90 -6.68 1.54
C ASP A 370 -17.11 -5.32 0.90
N LEU A 371 -18.18 -4.63 1.28
CA LEU A 371 -18.50 -3.26 0.90
C LEU A 371 -18.44 -2.38 2.15
N VAL A 372 -17.38 -1.58 2.26
CA VAL A 372 -17.25 -0.61 3.35
C VAL A 372 -17.91 0.68 2.91
N LEU A 373 -18.99 1.09 3.58
CA LEU A 373 -19.72 2.31 3.28
C LEU A 373 -18.87 3.52 3.65
N ARG A 374 -18.78 4.49 2.74
CA ARG A 374 -18.00 5.73 2.91
C ARG A 374 -18.88 6.94 2.60
N ASN A 375 -18.58 8.05 3.28
CA ASN A 375 -19.16 9.35 3.01
C ASN A 375 -18.12 10.44 3.29
N ASN A 376 -17.95 11.39 2.36
CA ASN A 376 -16.92 12.43 2.42
C ASN A 376 -17.46 13.82 2.81
N ARG A 377 -18.67 13.88 3.37
CA ARG A 377 -19.27 15.14 3.75
C ARG A 377 -18.42 15.88 4.78
N THR A 378 -18.28 17.19 4.58
CA THR A 378 -17.60 18.12 5.48
C THR A 378 -18.63 19.08 6.13
N THR A 379 -18.25 19.69 7.23
CA THR A 379 -18.93 20.82 7.88
C THR A 379 -17.88 21.80 8.37
N ASP A 380 -18.31 22.99 8.83
CA ASP A 380 -17.40 23.97 9.43
C ASP A 380 -16.70 23.41 10.68
N GLU A 381 -17.39 22.58 11.48
CA GLU A 381 -16.82 21.87 12.62
C GLU A 381 -15.84 20.75 12.19
N PHE A 382 -16.11 20.06 11.07
CA PHE A 382 -15.30 18.96 10.55
C PHE A 382 -14.85 19.24 9.10
N PRO A 383 -13.92 20.19 8.89
CA PRO A 383 -13.48 20.58 7.53
C PRO A 383 -12.71 19.48 6.79
N MET A 384 -12.17 18.50 7.53
CA MET A 384 -11.51 17.30 6.95
C MET A 384 -12.49 16.16 6.71
N GLY A 385 -13.75 16.28 7.11
CA GLY A 385 -14.80 15.28 6.96
C GLY A 385 -15.38 14.81 8.29
N ILE A 386 -16.70 14.63 8.36
CA ILE A 386 -17.41 14.11 9.56
C ILE A 386 -16.96 12.65 9.82
N PHE A 387 -16.74 11.89 8.75
CA PHE A 387 -16.33 10.47 8.78
C PHE A 387 -14.84 10.33 8.45
N HIS A 388 -14.03 11.13 9.15
CA HIS A 388 -12.59 11.23 9.04
C HIS A 388 -11.98 11.21 10.45
N PRO A 389 -10.69 10.86 10.64
CA PRO A 389 -10.04 11.01 11.96
C PRO A 389 -10.20 12.42 12.52
N HIS A 390 -10.70 12.54 13.75
CA HIS A 390 -10.88 13.82 14.42
C HIS A 390 -9.60 14.30 15.12
N ALA A 391 -9.57 15.55 15.55
CA ALA A 391 -8.37 16.24 16.03
C ALA A 391 -7.61 15.49 17.13
N GLU A 392 -8.33 14.88 18.10
CA GLU A 392 -7.73 14.18 19.23
C GLU A 392 -6.87 12.97 18.86
N VAL A 393 -7.04 12.42 17.64
CA VAL A 393 -6.22 11.27 17.16
C VAL A 393 -5.14 11.70 16.14
N HIS A 394 -5.08 12.98 15.77
CA HIS A 394 -4.15 13.48 14.76
C HIS A 394 -2.68 13.36 15.15
N HIS A 395 -2.37 13.31 16.45
CA HIS A 395 -1.02 13.08 16.93
C HIS A 395 -0.46 11.71 16.47
N ILE A 396 -1.32 10.72 16.18
CA ILE A 396 -0.97 9.40 15.65
C ILE A 396 -1.30 9.31 14.16
N LYS A 397 -2.53 9.64 13.75
CA LYS A 397 -2.99 9.49 12.36
C LYS A 397 -3.93 10.65 11.99
N LYS A 398 -3.47 11.50 11.06
CA LYS A 398 -4.23 12.66 10.54
C LYS A 398 -4.72 12.42 9.12
N GLU A 399 -4.02 11.59 8.34
CA GLU A 399 -4.26 11.40 6.91
C GLU A 399 -5.55 10.61 6.64
N ASN A 400 -6.02 10.68 5.41
CA ASN A 400 -7.19 9.93 4.94
C ASN A 400 -7.06 8.43 5.21
N ILE A 401 -8.18 7.77 5.48
CA ILE A 401 -8.25 6.32 5.71
C ILE A 401 -8.55 5.65 4.38
N GLY A 402 -7.50 5.09 3.78
CA GLY A 402 -7.55 4.35 2.52
C GLY A 402 -7.86 2.87 2.71
N LEU A 403 -7.82 2.11 1.60
CA LEU A 403 -8.13 0.68 1.55
C LEU A 403 -7.39 -0.16 2.61
N ILE A 404 -6.10 0.09 2.79
CA ILE A 404 -5.24 -0.70 3.68
C ILE A 404 -5.65 -0.49 5.14
N GLU A 405 -5.84 0.76 5.54
CA GLU A 405 -6.26 1.10 6.89
C GLU A 405 -7.68 0.60 7.18
N VAL A 406 -8.59 0.71 6.22
CA VAL A 406 -9.96 0.17 6.33
C VAL A 406 -9.96 -1.31 6.71
N MET A 407 -9.00 -2.08 6.18
CA MET A 407 -8.88 -3.52 6.45
C MET A 407 -8.19 -3.84 7.80
N GLY A 408 -7.69 -2.82 8.51
CA GLY A 408 -7.12 -2.97 9.86
C GLY A 408 -5.60 -3.02 9.93
N LEU A 409 -4.90 -2.46 8.92
CA LEU A 409 -3.46 -2.24 8.97
C LEU A 409 -3.19 -0.73 8.98
N ALA A 410 -2.70 -0.21 10.09
CA ALA A 410 -2.24 1.16 10.19
C ALA A 410 -0.95 1.35 9.42
N VAL A 411 -0.92 2.32 8.49
CA VAL A 411 0.31 2.82 7.88
C VAL A 411 0.59 4.18 8.51
N LEU A 412 1.54 4.19 9.46
CA LEU A 412 1.87 5.37 10.26
C LEU A 412 3.14 6.05 9.72
N PRO A 413 3.27 7.38 9.87
CA PRO A 413 4.42 8.13 9.38
C PRO A 413 5.70 7.81 10.16
N ALA A 414 6.86 7.89 9.47
CA ALA A 414 8.18 7.57 10.02
C ALA A 414 8.54 8.35 11.29
N ARG A 415 8.07 9.62 11.40
CA ARG A 415 8.30 10.45 12.60
C ARG A 415 7.92 9.77 13.91
N LEU A 416 6.85 8.95 13.89
CA LEU A 416 6.39 8.25 15.10
C LEU A 416 7.39 7.27 15.68
N ALA A 417 8.30 6.72 14.89
CA ALA A 417 9.36 5.84 15.40
C ALA A 417 10.24 6.58 16.43
N LYS A 418 10.64 7.81 16.11
CA LYS A 418 11.44 8.65 16.99
C LYS A 418 10.60 9.23 18.13
N GLU A 419 9.44 9.80 17.82
CA GLU A 419 8.55 10.43 18.80
C GLU A 419 8.16 9.48 19.93
N LEU A 420 7.78 8.24 19.61
CA LEU A 420 7.42 7.25 20.63
C LEU A 420 8.63 6.85 21.47
N LYS A 421 9.82 6.69 20.86
CA LYS A 421 11.06 6.38 21.60
C LYS A 421 11.47 7.52 22.53
N ASP A 422 11.35 8.77 22.09
CA ASP A 422 11.68 9.95 22.90
C ASP A 422 10.66 10.17 24.03
N LEU A 423 9.42 9.74 23.85
CA LEU A 423 8.34 9.84 24.85
C LEU A 423 8.51 8.80 26.01
N GLU A 424 9.08 7.61 25.73
CA GLU A 424 9.25 6.55 26.74
C GLU A 424 9.91 7.04 28.04
N PRO A 425 11.10 7.65 28.04
CA PRO A 425 11.76 8.08 29.27
C PRO A 425 11.02 9.18 30.01
N LEU A 426 10.27 10.05 29.31
CA LEU A 426 9.49 11.11 29.92
C LEU A 426 8.28 10.55 30.67
N LEU A 427 7.61 9.53 30.12
CA LEU A 427 6.51 8.83 30.81
C LEU A 427 6.99 8.06 32.03
N VAL A 428 8.17 7.43 31.97
CA VAL A 428 8.77 6.77 33.14
C VAL A 428 9.06 7.76 34.27
N LYS A 429 9.53 8.97 33.93
CA LYS A 429 9.78 10.05 34.89
C LYS A 429 8.51 10.82 35.27
N LYS A 430 7.38 10.59 34.61
CA LYS A 430 6.12 11.36 34.71
C LYS A 430 6.30 12.86 34.38
N ASP A 431 7.23 13.19 33.51
CA ASP A 431 7.62 14.55 33.18
C ASP A 431 6.79 15.09 32.00
N ILE A 432 5.54 15.45 32.28
CA ILE A 432 4.63 16.04 31.30
C ILE A 432 5.05 17.47 30.90
N ALA A 433 5.73 18.19 31.80
CA ALA A 433 6.23 19.52 31.50
C ALA A 433 7.24 19.47 30.34
N ALA A 434 8.18 18.51 30.38
CA ALA A 434 9.13 18.29 29.28
C ALA A 434 8.43 17.85 27.98
N VAL A 435 7.36 17.05 28.04
CA VAL A 435 6.56 16.69 26.86
C VAL A 435 5.93 17.94 26.23
N ARG A 436 5.34 18.83 27.04
CA ARG A 436 4.70 20.07 26.57
C ARG A 436 5.69 21.08 25.99
N GLN A 437 6.92 21.14 26.52
CA GLN A 437 7.99 22.02 26.05
C GLN A 437 8.69 21.50 24.78
N SER A 438 8.59 20.23 24.48
CA SER A 438 9.21 19.64 23.30
C SER A 438 8.43 19.99 22.03
N GLU A 439 9.07 20.64 21.06
CA GLU A 439 8.48 20.96 19.75
C GLU A 439 7.90 19.74 19.03
N THR A 440 8.55 18.59 19.16
CA THR A 440 8.15 17.34 18.48
C THR A 440 7.11 16.54 19.26
N LEU A 441 7.09 16.64 20.62
CA LEU A 441 6.24 15.81 21.48
C LEU A 441 5.00 16.52 22.02
N GLN A 442 4.93 17.85 22.00
CA GLN A 442 3.81 18.64 22.56
C GLN A 442 2.43 18.17 22.07
N LYS A 443 2.34 17.70 20.82
CA LYS A 443 1.10 17.14 20.24
C LYS A 443 0.63 15.85 20.91
N HIS A 444 1.49 15.17 21.68
CA HIS A 444 1.18 13.97 22.44
C HIS A 444 0.86 14.26 23.92
N ALA A 445 0.93 15.52 24.39
CA ALA A 445 0.91 15.84 25.80
C ALA A 445 -0.39 15.41 26.51
N GLU A 446 -1.55 15.70 25.91
CA GLU A 446 -2.86 15.31 26.49
C GLU A 446 -2.99 13.77 26.55
N TRP A 447 -2.58 13.10 25.47
CA TRP A 447 -2.55 11.63 25.44
C TRP A 447 -1.58 11.06 26.48
N ALA A 448 -0.40 11.65 26.66
CA ALA A 448 0.59 11.24 27.65
C ALA A 448 0.04 11.39 29.09
N GLU A 449 -0.67 12.48 29.39
CA GLU A 449 -1.35 12.67 30.67
C GLU A 449 -2.41 11.59 30.94
N GLU A 450 -3.22 11.27 29.94
CA GLU A 450 -4.19 10.19 30.03
C GLU A 450 -3.55 8.83 30.26
N LEU A 451 -2.42 8.56 29.61
CA LEU A 451 -1.68 7.30 29.77
C LEU A 451 -1.13 7.17 31.18
N LEU A 452 -0.61 8.26 31.77
CA LEU A 452 -0.12 8.25 33.16
C LEU A 452 -1.22 7.98 34.20
N LYS A 453 -2.49 8.34 33.90
CA LYS A 453 -3.64 7.99 34.74
C LYS A 453 -4.02 6.50 34.65
N LYS A 454 -3.74 5.86 33.51
CA LYS A 454 -4.17 4.49 33.18
C LYS A 454 -3.09 3.44 33.47
N HIS A 455 -1.81 3.84 33.43
CA HIS A 455 -0.67 2.91 33.45
C HIS A 455 0.45 3.37 34.40
N THR A 456 1.14 2.40 34.98
CA THR A 456 2.43 2.64 35.64
C THR A 456 3.56 2.31 34.67
N PHE A 457 4.32 3.32 34.28
CA PHE A 457 5.44 3.20 33.36
C PHE A 457 6.75 2.87 34.06
N THR A 458 7.50 1.92 33.51
CA THR A 458 8.85 1.56 33.90
C THR A 458 9.72 1.47 32.65
N ALA A 459 11.04 1.50 32.79
CA ALA A 459 11.95 1.33 31.66
C ALA A 459 11.74 0.00 30.90
N LYS A 460 11.18 -1.03 31.56
CA LYS A 460 10.93 -2.33 30.94
C LYS A 460 9.62 -2.40 30.14
N ASN A 461 8.59 -1.64 30.51
CA ASN A 461 7.25 -1.78 29.93
C ASN A 461 6.79 -0.59 29.07
N ALA A 462 7.48 0.55 29.13
CA ALA A 462 7.04 1.79 28.49
C ALA A 462 6.77 1.62 26.98
N GLY A 463 7.71 1.01 26.26
CA GLY A 463 7.55 0.77 24.82
C GLY A 463 6.39 -0.18 24.48
N ASP A 464 6.14 -1.22 25.28
CA ASP A 464 5.04 -2.16 25.06
C ASP A 464 3.68 -1.50 25.31
N ILE A 465 3.57 -0.69 26.38
CA ILE A 465 2.36 0.08 26.67
C ILE A 465 2.09 1.05 25.52
N LEU A 466 3.10 1.83 25.10
CA LEU A 466 2.92 2.80 24.00
C LEU A 466 2.49 2.11 22.71
N ARG A 467 3.09 0.98 22.34
CA ARG A 467 2.68 0.19 21.17
C ARG A 467 1.22 -0.27 21.27
N ALA A 468 0.81 -0.74 22.42
CA ALA A 468 -0.57 -1.15 22.65
C ALA A 468 -1.55 0.04 22.54
N GLU A 469 -1.21 1.18 23.13
CA GLU A 469 -2.07 2.38 23.13
C GLU A 469 -2.14 3.03 21.74
N VAL A 470 -1.06 3.08 20.97
CA VAL A 470 -1.08 3.49 19.54
C VAL A 470 -2.09 2.66 18.75
N GLY A 471 -2.13 1.35 18.98
CA GLY A 471 -3.11 0.49 18.29
C GLY A 471 -4.56 0.76 18.74
N LYS A 472 -4.79 1.16 20.00
CA LYS A 472 -6.12 1.59 20.47
C LYS A 472 -6.53 2.93 19.85
N VAL A 473 -5.59 3.89 19.73
CA VAL A 473 -5.82 5.14 19.00
C VAL A 473 -6.19 4.85 17.55
N PHE A 474 -5.50 3.90 16.90
CA PHE A 474 -5.86 3.53 15.52
C PHE A 474 -7.25 2.87 15.42
N ALA A 475 -7.66 2.06 16.39
CA ALA A 475 -9.04 1.55 16.42
C ALA A 475 -10.06 2.71 16.50
N LYS A 476 -9.76 3.76 17.29
CA LYS A 476 -10.57 4.96 17.38
C LYS A 476 -10.61 5.75 16.07
N VAL A 477 -9.48 5.84 15.37
CA VAL A 477 -9.38 6.40 14.01
C VAL A 477 -10.36 5.71 13.05
N LEU A 478 -10.44 4.37 13.08
CA LEU A 478 -11.39 3.62 12.26
C LEU A 478 -12.85 3.84 12.68
N GLU A 479 -13.12 4.01 13.98
CA GLU A 479 -14.47 4.35 14.48
C GLU A 479 -14.92 5.72 13.98
N TYR A 480 -14.01 6.72 13.96
CA TYR A 480 -14.30 8.04 13.37
C TYR A 480 -14.58 7.96 11.87
N ALA A 481 -13.82 7.14 11.14
CA ALA A 481 -14.01 6.92 9.72
C ALA A 481 -15.27 6.08 9.38
N GLY A 482 -15.89 5.44 10.39
CA GLY A 482 -17.12 4.66 10.23
C GLY A 482 -18.35 5.54 10.05
N VAL A 483 -19.16 5.30 9.03
CA VAL A 483 -20.38 6.08 8.72
C VAL A 483 -21.44 5.85 9.78
N TYR A 484 -21.73 4.61 10.13
CA TYR A 484 -22.60 4.25 11.23
C TYR A 484 -21.76 3.96 12.48
N LYS A 485 -21.89 4.80 13.50
CA LYS A 485 -21.12 4.63 14.75
C LYS A 485 -21.53 3.36 15.49
N ARG A 486 -20.64 2.83 16.32
CA ARG A 486 -20.87 1.58 17.09
C ARG A 486 -21.76 1.77 18.33
N THR A 487 -22.56 2.81 18.37
CA THR A 487 -23.57 3.12 19.39
C THR A 487 -24.90 2.42 19.05
N PRO A 488 -25.85 2.29 20.01
CA PRO A 488 -27.21 1.79 19.72
C PRO A 488 -27.88 2.57 18.57
N GLN A 489 -27.80 3.92 18.59
CA GLN A 489 -28.37 4.79 17.57
C GLN A 489 -27.74 4.57 16.18
N GLY A 490 -26.41 4.41 16.15
CA GLY A 490 -25.69 4.13 14.90
C GLY A 490 -26.06 2.76 14.32
N LYS A 491 -26.25 1.75 15.16
CA LYS A 491 -26.73 0.41 14.74
C LYS A 491 -28.14 0.46 14.20
N GLU A 492 -29.05 1.21 14.82
CA GLU A 492 -30.41 1.44 14.32
C GLU A 492 -30.40 2.16 12.97
N ALA A 493 -29.53 3.19 12.82
CA ALA A 493 -29.36 3.89 11.54
C ALA A 493 -28.88 2.94 10.45
N PHE A 494 -27.91 2.08 10.76
CA PHE A 494 -27.45 1.07 9.81
C PHE A 494 -28.57 0.08 9.44
N ALA A 495 -29.38 -0.36 10.40
CA ALA A 495 -30.53 -1.22 10.16
C ALA A 495 -31.58 -0.53 9.26
N ARG A 496 -31.76 0.80 9.36
CA ARG A 496 -32.66 1.55 8.45
C ARG A 496 -32.15 1.47 6.98
N PHE A 497 -30.85 1.60 6.75
CA PHE A 497 -30.29 1.44 5.41
C PHE A 497 -30.43 0.00 4.90
N ILE A 498 -30.13 -1.00 5.75
CA ILE A 498 -30.25 -2.43 5.40
C ILE A 498 -31.68 -2.79 4.96
N LYS A 499 -32.70 -2.20 5.60
CA LYS A 499 -34.11 -2.40 5.19
C LYS A 499 -34.44 -1.88 3.79
N LYS A 500 -33.58 -1.05 3.18
CA LYS A 500 -33.75 -0.56 1.79
C LYS A 500 -33.11 -1.50 0.74
N LEU A 501 -32.35 -2.51 1.18
CA LEU A 501 -31.71 -3.52 0.33
C LEU A 501 -32.59 -4.75 0.11
#